data_0b092154e4dfc50ab8793a1148913b02
#
_entry.id   0b092154e4dfc50ab8793a1148913b02
#
_cell.length_a   1.000
_cell.length_b   1.000
_cell.length_c   1.000
_cell.angle_alpha   90.00
_cell.angle_beta   90.00
_cell.angle_gamma   90.00
#
_symmetry.space_group_name_H-M   'P 1'
#
loop_
_entity.id
_entity.type
_entity.pdbx_description
1 polymer ?
#
loop_
_entity_poly.entity_id
_entity_poly.type
_entity_poly.pdbx_seq_one_letter_code
_entity_poly.pdbx_strand_id
1 'polypeptide(L)'
;MVGVQSTRADATSEAINELKQQIQELDQKVKVLERQQELDTEAADAKAKDTPRITIGNNGLSAASADTNFVFQLHGVLQIDNRTFFNDRDSHNQSIVGNDTFLLRRARPIFSGTVYKDFDFMFVPDFGGSSVQIFDAYLNYRYAPWLQLRAGKFKVPVGLEQLQSDQYTSFNERGLPTALMPNRDIGFQLWGDVGNGRLSYAAGVFNGVGDARNTSNADFEDHREFAGRIFAQPFKGTSLMALQNLGFGLAGSWGNISSNATGLASSYLTDGQQSFFTYTNSSVVANGRHWRLSPQGYYYWGPFGLLGEYVISDQEVRKGAVKADLQNTAWQVAAGWVLTGEDASYTGVTPKHPFAPRDNHWGALQLVARYADLDIDNKAFPIFANPATSASEAKAWAVGLNWYLNKNIRANVSYSHTSFEGKMNPANATVTRQPEEVVFTRLQLAF
;
A
#
# COMPACT_ATOMS: atom_id res chain seq x y z
N MET A 1 85.03 58.13 21.63
CA MET A 1 83.60 57.80 21.35
C MET A 1 83.46 56.76 20.23
N VAL A 2 83.96 55.53 20.40
CA VAL A 2 83.86 54.50 19.32
C VAL A 2 83.44 53.11 19.86
N GLY A 3 83.15 53.00 21.15
CA GLY A 3 82.90 51.69 21.80
C GLY A 3 81.41 51.29 22.04
N VAL A 4 80.42 52.12 21.70
CA VAL A 4 78.99 51.85 22.06
C VAL A 4 78.13 51.45 20.86
N GLN A 5 78.60 51.60 19.61
CA GLN A 5 77.79 51.22 18.43
C GLN A 5 77.99 49.78 18.00
N SER A 6 79.09 49.07 18.28
CA SER A 6 79.31 47.70 17.87
C SER A 6 78.49 46.69 18.72
N THR A 7 78.33 46.88 19.99
CA THR A 7 77.59 45.96 20.88
C THR A 7 76.06 45.96 20.64
N ARG A 8 75.53 47.05 20.09
CA ARG A 8 74.08 47.15 19.75
C ARG A 8 73.76 46.47 18.42
N ALA A 9 74.67 46.46 17.47
CA ALA A 9 74.55 45.79 16.19
C ALA A 9 74.63 44.24 16.33
N ASP A 10 75.50 43.76 17.21
CA ASP A 10 75.66 42.33 17.49
C ASP A 10 74.43 41.75 18.25
N ALA A 11 73.93 42.45 19.27
CA ALA A 11 72.70 42.01 19.95
C ALA A 11 71.48 42.00 19.10
N THR A 12 71.37 42.90 18.10
CA THR A 12 70.26 42.92 17.14
C THR A 12 70.42 41.79 16.12
N SER A 13 71.66 41.45 15.75
CA SER A 13 71.93 40.30 14.83
C SER A 13 71.65 38.95 15.52
N GLU A 14 71.97 38.78 16.76
CA GLU A 14 71.67 37.62 17.60
C GLU A 14 70.13 37.43 17.74
N ALA A 15 69.42 38.50 18.08
CA ALA A 15 67.95 38.44 18.18
C ALA A 15 67.26 38.09 16.83
N ILE A 16 67.80 38.59 15.69
CA ILE A 16 67.29 38.22 14.35
C ILE A 16 67.58 36.75 14.03
N ASN A 17 68.72 36.23 14.43
CA ASN A 17 69.03 34.81 14.21
C ASN A 17 68.15 33.90 15.11
N GLU A 18 67.90 34.28 16.33
CA GLU A 18 67.03 33.57 17.24
C GLU A 18 65.56 33.59 16.69
N LEU A 19 65.07 34.72 16.20
CA LEU A 19 63.75 34.80 15.56
C LEU A 19 63.68 33.93 14.28
N LYS A 20 64.71 33.88 13.49
CA LYS A 20 64.80 33.00 12.31
C LYS A 20 64.71 31.53 12.72
N GLN A 21 65.43 31.12 13.77
CA GLN A 21 65.32 29.77 14.29
C GLN A 21 63.92 29.46 14.81
N GLN A 22 63.28 30.33 15.55
CA GLN A 22 61.91 30.17 16.04
C GLN A 22 60.91 30.07 14.86
N ILE A 23 61.08 30.86 13.80
CA ILE A 23 60.25 30.76 12.59
C ILE A 23 60.45 29.41 11.89
N GLN A 24 61.69 28.89 11.78
CA GLN A 24 61.96 27.59 11.18
C GLN A 24 61.36 26.44 12.04
N GLU A 25 61.44 26.51 13.35
CA GLU A 25 60.83 25.55 14.23
C GLU A 25 59.29 25.59 14.16
N LEU A 26 58.70 26.78 14.07
CA LEU A 26 57.29 26.96 13.86
C LEU A 26 56.81 26.40 12.49
N ASP A 27 57.55 26.69 11.43
CA ASP A 27 57.27 26.18 10.12
C ASP A 27 57.31 24.63 10.03
N GLN A 28 58.29 24.03 10.75
CA GLN A 28 58.35 22.59 10.88
C GLN A 28 57.19 22.04 11.71
N LYS A 29 56.79 22.68 12.81
CA LYS A 29 55.63 22.28 13.61
C LYS A 29 54.32 22.40 12.81
N VAL A 30 54.17 23.47 12.03
CA VAL A 30 53.01 23.64 11.15
C VAL A 30 52.93 22.50 10.12
N LYS A 31 54.05 22.19 9.42
CA LYS A 31 54.08 21.09 8.47
C LYS A 31 53.79 19.72 9.08
N VAL A 32 54.23 19.48 10.34
CA VAL A 32 53.91 18.24 11.06
C VAL A 32 52.42 18.19 11.39
N LEU A 33 51.85 19.31 11.87
CA LEU A 33 50.42 19.40 12.18
C LEU A 33 49.54 19.24 10.93
N GLU A 34 49.93 19.90 9.83
CA GLU A 34 49.24 19.75 8.52
C GLU A 34 49.23 18.29 8.07
N ARG A 35 50.39 17.62 8.16
CA ARG A 35 50.48 16.20 7.79
C ARG A 35 49.68 15.30 8.72
N GLN A 36 49.64 15.61 10.00
CA GLN A 36 48.82 14.90 10.96
C GLN A 36 47.34 15.06 10.67
N GLN A 37 46.93 16.27 10.34
CA GLN A 37 45.53 16.57 9.96
C GLN A 37 45.14 15.87 8.66
N GLU A 38 46.04 15.80 7.66
CA GLU A 38 45.83 15.05 6.45
C GLU A 38 45.64 13.55 6.75
N LEU A 39 46.53 12.96 7.57
CA LEU A 39 46.44 11.53 7.95
C LEU A 39 45.18 11.24 8.77
N ASP A 40 44.79 12.13 9.69
CA ASP A 40 43.55 11.99 10.44
C ASP A 40 42.31 12.08 9.53
N THR A 41 42.36 12.96 8.53
CA THR A 41 41.30 13.09 7.52
C THR A 41 41.23 11.85 6.63
N GLU A 42 42.40 11.37 6.14
CA GLU A 42 42.49 10.13 5.36
C GLU A 42 41.98 8.91 6.16
N ALA A 43 42.34 8.82 7.45
CA ALA A 43 41.89 7.77 8.36
C ALA A 43 40.36 7.87 8.65
N ALA A 44 39.85 9.10 8.83
CA ALA A 44 38.43 9.33 9.03
C ALA A 44 37.64 8.98 7.75
N ASP A 45 38.12 9.36 6.56
CA ASP A 45 37.50 9.02 5.29
C ASP A 45 37.55 7.51 5.02
N ALA A 46 38.66 6.83 5.32
CA ALA A 46 38.75 5.38 5.23
C ALA A 46 37.77 4.69 6.16
N LYS A 47 37.67 5.15 7.43
CA LYS A 47 36.71 4.64 8.40
C LYS A 47 35.25 4.93 7.99
N ALA A 48 34.98 6.09 7.41
CA ALA A 48 33.66 6.44 6.91
C ALA A 48 33.22 5.53 5.76
N LYS A 49 34.15 5.11 4.89
CA LYS A 49 33.91 4.16 3.81
C LYS A 49 33.58 2.75 4.30
N ASP A 50 34.02 2.37 5.47
CA ASP A 50 33.75 1.02 6.05
C ASP A 50 32.66 1.03 7.12
N THR A 51 32.18 2.20 7.52
CA THR A 51 31.18 2.32 8.60
C THR A 51 29.75 2.18 8.05
N PRO A 52 28.97 1.17 8.50
CA PRO A 52 27.55 1.07 8.15
C PRO A 52 26.76 2.30 8.61
N ARG A 53 25.76 2.70 7.84
CA ARG A 53 24.84 3.81 8.18
C ARG A 53 23.57 3.24 8.78
N ILE A 54 23.21 3.70 9.98
CA ILE A 54 21.95 3.41 10.62
C ILE A 54 21.16 4.71 10.71
N THR A 55 19.93 4.71 10.21
CA THR A 55 19.03 5.87 10.26
C THR A 55 17.69 5.44 10.83
N ILE A 56 17.12 6.30 11.70
CA ILE A 56 15.76 6.14 12.25
C ILE A 56 15.01 7.43 11.95
N GLY A 57 13.79 7.29 11.41
CA GLY A 57 12.98 8.45 11.06
C GLY A 57 11.56 8.07 10.63
N ASN A 58 10.91 8.98 9.92
CA ASN A 58 9.53 8.82 9.47
C ASN A 58 9.29 7.58 8.59
N ASN A 59 10.33 7.02 8.02
CA ASN A 59 10.26 5.79 7.21
C ASN A 59 10.81 4.57 7.98
N GLY A 60 10.76 4.58 9.32
CA GLY A 60 11.22 3.49 10.16
C GLY A 60 12.73 3.45 10.34
N LEU A 61 13.25 2.23 10.48
CA LEU A 61 14.66 1.94 10.65
C LEU A 61 15.27 1.53 9.30
N SER A 62 16.43 2.10 8.97
CA SER A 62 17.25 1.64 7.85
C SER A 62 18.70 1.44 8.29
N ALA A 63 19.26 0.28 7.94
CA ALA A 63 20.67 -0.04 8.10
C ALA A 63 21.25 -0.35 6.73
N ALA A 64 22.33 0.34 6.34
CA ALA A 64 22.97 0.15 5.05
C ALA A 64 24.47 -0.09 5.25
N SER A 65 25.07 -1.00 4.47
CA SER A 65 26.53 -1.11 4.36
C SER A 65 27.11 0.18 3.80
N ALA A 66 28.36 0.45 4.08
CA ALA A 66 29.03 1.64 3.64
C ALA A 66 29.02 1.81 2.10
N ASP A 67 29.14 0.71 1.37
CA ASP A 67 29.07 0.64 -0.09
C ASP A 67 27.64 0.59 -0.64
N THR A 68 26.61 0.62 0.24
CA THR A 68 25.19 0.50 -0.10
C THR A 68 24.79 -0.76 -0.87
N ASN A 69 25.66 -1.77 -0.92
CA ASN A 69 25.34 -3.06 -1.54
C ASN A 69 24.28 -3.84 -0.75
N PHE A 70 24.25 -3.63 0.57
CA PHE A 70 23.31 -4.27 1.47
C PHE A 70 22.53 -3.20 2.22
N VAL A 71 21.21 -3.26 2.10
CA VAL A 71 20.29 -2.38 2.82
C VAL A 71 19.24 -3.24 3.48
N PHE A 72 19.00 -3.00 4.76
CA PHE A 72 17.90 -3.57 5.50
C PHE A 72 16.99 -2.45 6.01
N GLN A 73 15.69 -2.61 5.85
CA GLN A 73 14.69 -1.64 6.29
C GLN A 73 13.60 -2.32 7.10
N LEU A 74 13.20 -1.69 8.18
CA LEU A 74 12.06 -2.09 8.99
C LEU A 74 11.05 -0.95 9.00
N HIS A 75 9.89 -1.22 8.43
CA HIS A 75 8.71 -0.37 8.44
C HIS A 75 7.60 -1.05 9.23
N GLY A 76 6.51 -0.34 9.49
CA GLY A 76 5.38 -0.93 10.19
C GLY A 76 4.05 -0.28 9.87
N VAL A 77 2.98 -1.08 9.92
CA VAL A 77 1.59 -0.61 9.85
C VAL A 77 0.80 -1.22 10.99
N LEU A 78 0.30 -0.37 11.87
CA LEU A 78 -0.61 -0.72 12.94
C LEU A 78 -1.94 0.02 12.73
N GLN A 79 -3.05 -0.73 12.69
CA GLN A 79 -4.39 -0.17 12.56
C GLN A 79 -5.30 -0.79 13.62
N ILE A 80 -5.87 0.08 14.45
CA ILE A 80 -6.84 -0.27 15.48
C ILE A 80 -8.17 0.34 15.06
N ASP A 81 -9.17 -0.48 14.89
CA ASP A 81 -10.50 -0.09 14.43
C ASP A 81 -11.54 -0.29 15.54
N ASN A 82 -12.55 0.57 15.52
CA ASN A 82 -13.86 0.28 16.08
C ASN A 82 -14.88 0.28 14.94
N ARG A 83 -15.83 -0.64 15.01
CA ARG A 83 -17.01 -0.72 14.14
C ARG A 83 -18.24 -0.68 15.03
N THR A 84 -19.16 0.21 14.73
CA THR A 84 -20.44 0.33 15.41
C THR A 84 -21.54 0.26 14.37
N PHE A 85 -22.38 -0.76 14.48
CA PHE A 85 -23.48 -1.02 13.55
C PHE A 85 -24.76 -0.39 14.07
N PHE A 86 -25.53 0.20 13.15
CA PHE A 86 -26.89 0.69 13.41
C PHE A 86 -27.87 -0.21 12.66
N ASN A 87 -29.11 -0.29 13.10
CA ASN A 87 -30.14 -1.17 12.52
C ASN A 87 -29.67 -2.64 12.42
N ASP A 88 -28.90 -3.09 13.40
CA ASP A 88 -28.32 -4.43 13.47
C ASP A 88 -29.34 -5.51 13.88
N ARG A 89 -30.60 -5.11 14.18
CA ARG A 89 -31.66 -6.00 14.68
C ARG A 89 -32.93 -5.87 13.85
N ASP A 90 -33.56 -7.01 13.60
CA ASP A 90 -34.87 -7.05 12.98
C ASP A 90 -36.01 -6.66 13.98
N SER A 91 -37.22 -6.63 13.48
CA SER A 91 -38.40 -6.34 14.30
C SER A 91 -38.63 -7.33 15.45
N HIS A 92 -37.92 -8.47 15.48
CA HIS A 92 -37.97 -9.50 16.53
C HIS A 92 -36.73 -9.43 17.43
N ASN A 93 -35.95 -8.34 17.38
CA ASN A 93 -34.74 -8.12 18.18
C ASN A 93 -33.63 -9.17 17.93
N GLN A 94 -33.60 -9.79 16.73
CA GLN A 94 -32.55 -10.72 16.32
C GLN A 94 -31.48 -10.00 15.51
N SER A 95 -30.21 -10.33 15.76
CA SER A 95 -29.09 -9.75 15.02
C SER A 95 -29.13 -10.16 13.54
N ILE A 96 -29.10 -9.18 12.64
CA ILE A 96 -29.11 -9.35 11.18
C ILE A 96 -27.79 -8.94 10.53
N VAL A 97 -26.97 -8.16 11.19
CA VAL A 97 -25.65 -7.68 10.76
C VAL A 97 -24.65 -7.79 11.90
N GLY A 98 -23.40 -7.45 11.63
CA GLY A 98 -22.29 -7.65 12.54
C GLY A 98 -22.45 -7.03 13.92
N ASN A 99 -21.67 -7.54 14.85
CA ASN A 99 -21.60 -7.02 16.20
C ASN A 99 -20.65 -5.83 16.28
N ASP A 100 -20.95 -4.90 17.17
CA ASP A 100 -20.03 -3.84 17.56
C ASP A 100 -18.72 -4.43 18.07
N THR A 101 -17.60 -3.92 17.59
CA THR A 101 -16.32 -4.52 17.94
C THR A 101 -15.15 -3.54 17.84
N PHE A 102 -14.22 -3.66 18.78
CA PHE A 102 -12.86 -3.18 18.63
C PHE A 102 -11.99 -4.30 18.07
N LEU A 103 -11.14 -4.00 17.09
CA LEU A 103 -10.28 -5.01 16.51
C LEU A 103 -8.90 -4.45 16.14
N LEU A 104 -7.90 -5.30 16.26
CA LEU A 104 -6.59 -5.06 15.67
C LEU A 104 -6.68 -5.45 14.19
N ARG A 105 -6.95 -4.45 13.35
CA ARG A 105 -7.23 -4.70 11.93
C ARG A 105 -6.00 -5.13 11.15
N ARG A 106 -4.87 -4.48 11.43
CA ARG A 106 -3.55 -4.80 10.84
C ARG A 106 -2.46 -4.57 11.87
N ALA A 107 -1.54 -5.51 11.95
CA ALA A 107 -0.32 -5.41 12.75
C ALA A 107 0.83 -6.02 11.93
N ARG A 108 1.42 -5.20 11.06
CA ARG A 108 2.36 -5.62 10.02
C ARG A 108 3.73 -5.01 10.23
N PRO A 109 4.71 -5.70 10.79
CA PRO A 109 6.10 -5.37 10.54
C PRO A 109 6.42 -5.67 9.07
N ILE A 110 7.13 -4.76 8.42
CA ILE A 110 7.52 -4.87 7.01
C ILE A 110 9.04 -4.89 6.97
N PHE A 111 9.58 -6.05 6.64
CA PHE A 111 11.00 -6.24 6.44
C PHE A 111 11.28 -6.13 4.95
N SER A 112 12.13 -5.20 4.57
CA SER A 112 12.54 -5.01 3.18
C SER A 112 14.02 -4.66 3.10
N GLY A 113 14.57 -4.74 1.92
CA GLY A 113 15.96 -4.37 1.72
C GLY A 113 16.47 -4.72 0.35
N THR A 114 17.77 -4.49 0.18
CA THR A 114 18.50 -4.75 -1.05
C THR A 114 19.73 -5.61 -0.73
N VAL A 115 20.05 -6.53 -1.60
CA VAL A 115 21.24 -7.38 -1.56
C VAL A 115 21.97 -7.24 -2.89
N TYR A 116 23.28 -6.97 -2.84
CA TYR A 116 24.12 -6.74 -4.03
C TYR A 116 23.54 -5.72 -5.00
N LYS A 117 23.01 -4.58 -4.49
CA LYS A 117 22.45 -3.43 -5.23
C LYS A 117 21.20 -3.71 -6.06
N ASP A 118 21.11 -4.86 -6.70
CA ASP A 118 20.12 -5.15 -7.74
C ASP A 118 19.01 -6.10 -7.29
N PHE A 119 19.17 -6.76 -6.14
CA PHE A 119 18.20 -7.72 -5.62
C PHE A 119 17.48 -7.12 -4.41
N ASP A 120 16.20 -6.79 -4.58
CA ASP A 120 15.36 -6.37 -3.46
C ASP A 120 14.62 -7.58 -2.89
N PHE A 121 14.33 -7.52 -1.61
CA PHE A 121 13.43 -8.46 -0.95
C PHE A 121 12.38 -7.73 -0.13
N MET A 122 11.25 -8.38 0.06
CA MET A 122 10.22 -7.95 0.99
C MET A 122 9.61 -9.15 1.70
N PHE A 123 9.39 -9.01 3.00
CA PHE A 123 8.70 -9.98 3.82
C PHE A 123 7.73 -9.25 4.77
N VAL A 124 6.43 -9.56 4.67
CA VAL A 124 5.36 -8.89 5.41
C VAL A 124 4.47 -9.94 6.09
N PRO A 125 4.73 -10.32 7.35
CA PRO A 125 3.75 -11.01 8.16
C PRO A 125 2.66 -10.03 8.64
N ASP A 126 1.45 -10.52 8.81
CA ASP A 126 0.35 -9.79 9.42
C ASP A 126 -0.15 -10.56 10.65
N PHE A 127 -0.10 -9.90 11.81
CA PHE A 127 -0.56 -10.42 13.09
C PHE A 127 -1.95 -9.87 13.45
N GLY A 128 -2.56 -9.08 12.55
CA GLY A 128 -3.94 -8.60 12.70
C GLY A 128 -4.95 -9.70 12.37
N GLY A 129 -6.13 -9.63 13.00
CA GLY A 129 -7.18 -10.62 12.80
C GLY A 129 -7.01 -11.89 13.65
N SER A 130 -7.60 -13.00 13.21
CA SER A 130 -7.69 -14.25 14.00
C SER A 130 -6.49 -15.21 13.80
N SER A 131 -5.65 -14.98 12.80
CA SER A 131 -4.50 -15.84 12.50
C SER A 131 -3.38 -15.05 11.85
N VAL A 132 -2.13 -15.49 12.10
CA VAL A 132 -0.95 -14.92 11.45
C VAL A 132 -0.90 -15.36 10.00
N GLN A 133 -0.69 -14.41 9.09
CA GLN A 133 -0.59 -14.67 7.67
C GLN A 133 0.67 -14.03 7.07
N ILE A 134 1.28 -14.68 6.10
CA ILE A 134 2.30 -14.07 5.25
C ILE A 134 1.57 -13.35 4.12
N PHE A 135 1.63 -12.03 4.12
CA PHE A 135 1.01 -11.20 3.07
C PHE A 135 1.92 -11.09 1.85
N ASP A 136 3.10 -10.55 2.01
CA ASP A 136 4.06 -10.43 0.93
C ASP A 136 5.36 -11.15 1.31
N ALA A 137 5.92 -11.93 0.38
CA ALA A 137 7.21 -12.60 0.51
C ALA A 137 7.80 -12.78 -0.88
N TYR A 138 8.69 -11.90 -1.31
CA TYR A 138 9.23 -11.93 -2.67
C TYR A 138 10.67 -11.45 -2.76
N LEU A 139 11.31 -11.86 -3.85
CA LEU A 139 12.55 -11.31 -4.38
C LEU A 139 12.26 -10.54 -5.66
N ASN A 140 12.97 -9.44 -5.90
CA ASN A 140 12.85 -8.60 -7.09
C ASN A 140 14.24 -8.29 -7.64
N TYR A 141 14.52 -8.67 -8.87
CA TYR A 141 15.73 -8.27 -9.58
C TYR A 141 15.49 -7.00 -10.38
N ARG A 142 16.28 -5.97 -10.13
CA ARG A 142 16.25 -4.68 -10.84
C ARG A 142 17.34 -4.61 -11.89
N TYR A 143 17.03 -4.97 -13.13
CA TYR A 143 17.97 -4.73 -14.24
C TYR A 143 18.03 -3.23 -14.57
N ALA A 144 16.88 -2.59 -14.68
CA ALA A 144 16.71 -1.17 -14.90
C ALA A 144 15.32 -0.72 -14.37
N PRO A 145 15.06 0.60 -14.19
CA PRO A 145 13.74 1.08 -13.78
C PRO A 145 12.60 0.59 -14.71
N TRP A 146 12.90 0.42 -15.98
CA TRP A 146 11.95 -0.02 -17.00
C TRP A 146 11.88 -1.55 -17.16
N LEU A 147 12.76 -2.33 -16.50
CA LEU A 147 12.78 -3.79 -16.58
C LEU A 147 13.19 -4.40 -15.24
N GLN A 148 12.25 -5.03 -14.59
CA GLN A 148 12.43 -5.71 -13.31
C GLN A 148 11.70 -7.05 -13.32
N LEU A 149 12.22 -8.02 -12.60
CA LEU A 149 11.64 -9.34 -12.44
C LEU A 149 11.36 -9.60 -10.96
N ARG A 150 10.12 -9.92 -10.62
CA ARG A 150 9.71 -10.27 -9.26
C ARG A 150 9.24 -11.71 -9.21
N ALA A 151 9.61 -12.41 -8.13
CA ALA A 151 9.21 -13.80 -7.87
C ALA A 151 8.82 -13.95 -6.41
N GLY A 152 7.71 -14.63 -6.13
CA GLY A 152 7.22 -14.89 -4.78
C GLY A 152 5.74 -14.58 -4.62
N LYS A 153 5.32 -14.25 -3.39
CA LYS A 153 3.95 -13.89 -3.02
C LYS A 153 3.80 -12.38 -2.93
N PHE A 154 2.91 -11.80 -3.74
CA PHE A 154 2.64 -10.36 -3.79
C PHE A 154 1.28 -10.09 -4.43
N LYS A 155 0.82 -8.83 -4.43
CA LYS A 155 -0.44 -8.44 -5.07
C LYS A 155 -0.39 -8.68 -6.57
N VAL A 156 -1.39 -9.41 -7.08
CA VAL A 156 -1.60 -9.56 -8.54
C VAL A 156 -1.88 -8.19 -9.15
N PRO A 157 -1.34 -7.85 -10.34
CA PRO A 157 -1.44 -6.50 -10.90
C PRO A 157 -2.82 -6.19 -11.50
N VAL A 158 -3.89 -6.36 -10.70
CA VAL A 158 -5.28 -6.08 -11.08
C VAL A 158 -5.93 -5.17 -10.03
N GLY A 159 -6.67 -4.15 -10.50
CA GLY A 159 -7.38 -3.18 -9.67
C GLY A 159 -6.53 -1.98 -9.25
N LEU A 160 -7.18 -0.84 -9.02
CA LEU A 160 -6.51 0.39 -8.62
C LEU A 160 -6.45 0.50 -7.10
N GLU A 161 -7.58 0.50 -6.41
CA GLU A 161 -7.61 0.57 -4.95
C GLU A 161 -7.01 -0.71 -4.32
N GLN A 162 -7.16 -1.88 -5.00
CA GLN A 162 -6.53 -3.12 -4.55
C GLN A 162 -4.99 -3.01 -4.50
N LEU A 163 -4.37 -2.35 -5.47
CA LEU A 163 -2.91 -2.16 -5.52
C LEU A 163 -2.42 -1.05 -4.57
N GLN A 164 -3.28 -0.11 -4.18
CA GLN A 164 -2.94 0.93 -3.20
C GLN A 164 -2.52 0.29 -1.88
N SER A 165 -1.51 0.87 -1.22
CA SER A 165 -1.11 0.41 0.11
C SER A 165 -2.22 0.68 1.13
N ASP A 166 -2.43 -0.26 2.06
CA ASP A 166 -3.47 -0.17 3.11
C ASP A 166 -3.35 1.08 4.00
N GLN A 167 -2.15 1.65 4.10
CA GLN A 167 -1.92 2.88 4.85
C GLN A 167 -2.45 4.13 4.14
N TYR A 168 -2.73 4.06 2.84
CA TYR A 168 -3.13 5.22 2.02
C TYR A 168 -4.60 5.19 1.58
N THR A 169 -5.33 4.10 1.83
CA THR A 169 -6.77 4.03 1.52
C THR A 169 -7.51 5.15 2.25
N SER A 170 -8.45 5.78 1.57
CA SER A 170 -9.25 6.90 2.11
C SER A 170 -10.24 6.44 3.18
N PHE A 171 -10.74 5.21 3.08
CA PHE A 171 -11.68 4.57 4.00
C PHE A 171 -11.03 3.43 4.77
N ASN A 172 -11.69 2.96 5.83
CA ASN A 172 -11.21 1.85 6.65
C ASN A 172 -11.12 0.55 5.86
N GLU A 173 -12.09 0.31 4.97
CA GLU A 173 -12.07 -0.84 4.06
C GLU A 173 -12.13 -0.36 2.61
N ARG A 174 -11.62 -1.20 1.69
CA ARG A 174 -11.70 -0.95 0.26
C ARG A 174 -13.12 -1.10 -0.23
N GLY A 175 -13.44 -0.42 -1.34
CA GLY A 175 -14.75 -0.48 -1.96
C GLY A 175 -15.09 -1.84 -2.57
N LEU A 176 -16.36 -2.02 -2.89
CA LEU A 176 -16.93 -3.25 -3.42
C LEU A 176 -16.19 -3.85 -4.63
N PRO A 177 -15.61 -3.06 -5.57
CA PRO A 177 -14.87 -3.64 -6.69
C PRO A 177 -13.72 -4.56 -6.29
N THR A 178 -13.10 -4.32 -5.14
CA THR A 178 -12.00 -5.18 -4.67
C THR A 178 -12.46 -6.59 -4.29
N ALA A 179 -13.75 -6.80 -4.09
CA ALA A 179 -14.35 -8.11 -3.89
C ALA A 179 -14.28 -9.01 -5.15
N LEU A 180 -14.17 -8.42 -6.35
CA LEU A 180 -14.05 -9.14 -7.63
C LEU A 180 -12.60 -9.20 -8.15
N MET A 181 -11.62 -8.78 -7.35
CA MET A 181 -10.22 -8.75 -7.75
C MET A 181 -9.41 -9.80 -7.02
N PRO A 182 -8.36 -10.35 -7.66
CA PRO A 182 -7.40 -11.20 -6.97
C PRO A 182 -6.65 -10.35 -5.94
N ASN A 183 -6.31 -10.91 -4.79
CA ASN A 183 -5.49 -10.20 -3.83
C ASN A 183 -4.02 -10.59 -4.02
N ARG A 184 -3.45 -11.40 -3.14
CA ARG A 184 -2.06 -11.84 -3.25
C ARG A 184 -1.98 -13.25 -3.76
N ASP A 185 -1.06 -13.46 -4.69
CA ASP A 185 -0.79 -14.76 -5.25
C ASP A 185 0.72 -15.01 -5.39
N ILE A 186 1.09 -16.26 -5.58
CA ILE A 186 2.48 -16.67 -5.81
C ILE A 186 2.70 -16.78 -7.31
N GLY A 187 3.76 -16.12 -7.79
CA GLY A 187 4.07 -16.13 -9.20
C GLY A 187 5.35 -15.40 -9.57
N PHE A 188 5.48 -15.17 -10.86
CA PHE A 188 6.53 -14.38 -11.48
C PHE A 188 5.91 -13.21 -12.22
N GLN A 189 6.51 -12.03 -12.10
CA GLN A 189 6.05 -10.81 -12.76
C GLN A 189 7.21 -10.04 -13.34
N LEU A 190 7.12 -9.73 -14.63
CA LEU A 190 7.92 -8.72 -15.30
C LEU A 190 7.21 -7.37 -15.17
N TRP A 191 7.94 -6.31 -14.79
CA TRP A 191 7.34 -5.00 -14.59
C TRP A 191 8.36 -3.88 -14.71
N GLY A 192 7.88 -2.67 -14.85
CA GLY A 192 8.74 -1.52 -14.91
C GLY A 192 8.01 -0.20 -15.19
N ASP A 193 8.78 0.88 -15.06
CA ASP A 193 8.35 2.25 -15.30
C ASP A 193 9.16 2.85 -16.43
N VAL A 194 8.46 3.34 -17.46
CA VAL A 194 9.04 3.96 -18.65
C VAL A 194 8.79 5.47 -18.63
N GLY A 195 9.73 6.25 -19.12
CA GLY A 195 9.57 7.70 -19.22
C GLY A 195 9.42 8.40 -17.88
N ASN A 196 10.23 8.04 -16.88
CA ASN A 196 10.14 8.56 -15.50
C ASN A 196 8.78 8.32 -14.83
N GLY A 197 8.19 7.15 -15.08
CA GLY A 197 6.90 6.76 -14.53
C GLY A 197 5.70 7.39 -15.25
N ARG A 198 5.86 7.85 -16.50
CA ARG A 198 4.73 8.22 -17.36
C ARG A 198 3.94 7.01 -17.82
N LEU A 199 4.58 5.87 -17.95
CA LEU A 199 3.96 4.60 -18.26
C LEU A 199 4.52 3.54 -17.33
N SER A 200 3.64 2.87 -16.58
CA SER A 200 3.97 1.71 -15.76
C SER A 200 3.32 0.47 -16.39
N TYR A 201 4.02 -0.63 -16.40
CA TYR A 201 3.49 -1.90 -16.88
C TYR A 201 3.84 -3.05 -15.95
N ALA A 202 3.01 -4.07 -15.95
CA ALA A 202 3.25 -5.34 -15.29
C ALA A 202 2.61 -6.46 -16.09
N ALA A 203 3.31 -7.60 -16.22
CA ALA A 203 2.78 -8.82 -16.79
C ALA A 203 3.34 -10.01 -16.04
N GLY A 204 2.51 -10.96 -15.63
CA GLY A 204 2.96 -12.06 -14.81
C GLY A 204 2.17 -13.34 -14.98
N VAL A 205 2.73 -14.41 -14.42
CA VAL A 205 2.12 -15.75 -14.34
C VAL A 205 2.04 -16.12 -12.87
N PHE A 206 0.86 -16.50 -12.44
CA PHE A 206 0.52 -16.77 -11.06
C PHE A 206 -0.11 -18.16 -10.91
N ASN A 207 -0.20 -18.66 -9.69
CA ASN A 207 -0.91 -19.91 -9.43
C ASN A 207 -2.39 -19.84 -9.84
N GLY A 208 -3.02 -18.70 -9.58
CA GLY A 208 -4.46 -18.49 -9.75
C GLY A 208 -5.16 -18.41 -8.40
N VAL A 209 -5.92 -17.35 -8.17
CA VAL A 209 -6.64 -17.14 -6.94
C VAL A 209 -8.05 -16.61 -7.22
N GLY A 210 -9.03 -17.12 -6.46
CA GLY A 210 -10.41 -16.65 -6.54
C GLY A 210 -10.55 -15.18 -6.15
N ASP A 211 -11.68 -14.59 -6.47
CA ASP A 211 -12.03 -13.21 -6.14
C ASP A 211 -11.88 -12.94 -4.64
N ALA A 212 -11.35 -11.78 -4.28
CA ALA A 212 -11.06 -11.30 -2.93
C ALA A 212 -10.09 -12.17 -2.09
N ARG A 213 -9.57 -13.26 -2.64
CA ARG A 213 -8.74 -14.19 -1.87
C ARG A 213 -7.25 -13.87 -1.94
N ASN A 214 -6.56 -14.21 -0.84
CA ASN A 214 -5.12 -14.45 -0.83
C ASN A 214 -4.87 -15.92 -1.09
N THR A 215 -3.86 -16.24 -1.89
CA THR A 215 -3.41 -17.62 -2.01
C THR A 215 -2.94 -18.15 -0.66
N SER A 216 -3.07 -19.45 -0.45
CA SER A 216 -2.30 -20.19 0.55
C SER A 216 -0.80 -20.16 0.16
N ASN A 217 0.08 -20.76 0.96
CA ASN A 217 1.51 -20.81 0.62
C ASN A 217 1.86 -21.98 -0.33
N ALA A 218 0.84 -22.67 -0.84
CA ALA A 218 0.97 -23.77 -1.78
C ALA A 218 -0.22 -23.80 -2.71
N ASP A 219 0.00 -24.27 -3.92
CA ASP A 219 -1.01 -24.57 -4.91
C ASP A 219 -1.22 -26.08 -5.02
N PHE A 220 -2.44 -26.51 -5.29
CA PHE A 220 -2.83 -27.91 -5.37
C PHE A 220 -3.41 -28.29 -6.74
N GLU A 221 -3.22 -27.41 -7.75
CA GLU A 221 -3.65 -27.64 -9.12
C GLU A 221 -2.57 -27.26 -10.14
N ASP A 222 -2.68 -27.76 -11.38
CA ASP A 222 -1.66 -27.57 -12.41
C ASP A 222 -1.88 -26.33 -13.30
N HIS A 223 -3.01 -25.64 -13.17
CA HIS A 223 -3.33 -24.48 -13.99
C HIS A 223 -2.62 -23.21 -13.48
N ARG A 224 -2.50 -22.24 -14.39
CA ARG A 224 -1.89 -20.94 -14.10
C ARG A 224 -2.81 -19.82 -14.57
N GLU A 225 -2.71 -18.68 -13.89
CA GLU A 225 -3.38 -17.44 -14.25
C GLU A 225 -2.34 -16.44 -14.76
N PHE A 226 -2.64 -15.84 -15.93
CA PHE A 226 -1.88 -14.72 -16.48
C PHE A 226 -2.55 -13.42 -16.04
N ALA A 227 -1.77 -12.46 -15.56
CA ALA A 227 -2.29 -11.16 -15.20
C ALA A 227 -1.40 -10.04 -15.76
N GLY A 228 -2.03 -8.93 -16.14
CA GLY A 228 -1.30 -7.79 -16.66
C GLY A 228 -1.99 -6.46 -16.38
N ARG A 229 -1.18 -5.40 -16.37
CA ARG A 229 -1.62 -4.03 -16.17
C ARG A 229 -0.77 -3.07 -16.98
N ILE A 230 -1.41 -2.09 -17.58
CA ILE A 230 -0.78 -0.89 -18.15
C ILE A 230 -1.42 0.32 -17.49
N PHE A 231 -0.60 1.25 -16.99
CA PHE A 231 -1.08 2.46 -16.36
C PHE A 231 -0.27 3.66 -16.83
N ALA A 232 -0.94 4.69 -17.34
CA ALA A 232 -0.33 5.87 -17.91
C ALA A 232 -0.59 7.12 -17.07
N GLN A 233 0.45 7.93 -16.88
CA GLN A 233 0.40 9.30 -16.37
C GLN A 233 1.04 10.22 -17.44
N PRO A 234 0.37 10.47 -18.57
CA PRO A 234 1.01 11.06 -19.75
C PRO A 234 1.54 12.48 -19.53
N PHE A 235 0.95 13.20 -18.59
CA PHE A 235 1.31 14.59 -18.28
C PHE A 235 2.31 14.72 -17.12
N LYS A 236 2.78 13.62 -16.54
CA LYS A 236 3.74 13.63 -15.43
C LYS A 236 5.05 14.32 -15.84
N GLY A 237 5.44 15.35 -15.07
CA GLY A 237 6.65 16.13 -15.33
C GLY A 237 6.55 17.02 -16.59
N THR A 238 5.36 17.37 -17.05
CA THR A 238 5.15 18.36 -18.12
C THR A 238 4.82 19.73 -17.53
N SER A 239 4.77 20.76 -18.37
CA SER A 239 4.34 22.11 -17.97
C SER A 239 2.84 22.23 -17.66
N LEU A 240 2.04 21.23 -18.01
CA LEU A 240 0.60 21.18 -17.73
C LEU A 240 0.34 20.79 -16.27
N MET A 241 0.64 21.67 -15.34
CA MET A 241 0.61 21.41 -13.89
C MET A 241 -0.71 20.82 -13.41
N ALA A 242 -1.85 21.29 -13.92
CA ALA A 242 -3.16 20.78 -13.55
C ALA A 242 -3.38 19.31 -13.93
N LEU A 243 -2.71 18.78 -14.95
CA LEU A 243 -2.88 17.40 -15.44
C LEU A 243 -1.76 16.45 -14.99
N GLN A 244 -0.73 16.91 -14.30
CA GLN A 244 0.44 16.09 -13.94
C GLN A 244 0.08 14.79 -13.19
N ASN A 245 -0.96 14.83 -12.35
CA ASN A 245 -1.40 13.70 -11.56
C ASN A 245 -2.70 13.07 -12.12
N LEU A 246 -2.98 13.23 -13.41
CA LEU A 246 -3.98 12.44 -14.12
C LEU A 246 -3.35 11.09 -14.50
N GLY A 247 -3.93 10.01 -14.02
CA GLY A 247 -3.51 8.66 -14.34
C GLY A 247 -4.70 7.79 -14.72
N PHE A 248 -4.52 6.94 -15.73
CA PHE A 248 -5.52 5.96 -16.16
C PHE A 248 -4.85 4.71 -16.74
N GLY A 249 -5.56 3.60 -16.68
CA GLY A 249 -5.00 2.34 -17.14
C GLY A 249 -6.04 1.24 -17.28
N LEU A 250 -5.55 0.11 -17.72
CA LEU A 250 -6.29 -1.11 -17.89
C LEU A 250 -5.51 -2.27 -17.27
N ALA A 251 -6.22 -3.10 -16.52
CA ALA A 251 -5.67 -4.33 -15.97
C ALA A 251 -6.61 -5.50 -16.23
N GLY A 252 -6.08 -6.71 -16.18
CA GLY A 252 -6.89 -7.89 -16.29
C GLY A 252 -6.12 -9.16 -15.97
N SER A 253 -6.85 -10.25 -15.85
CA SER A 253 -6.29 -11.59 -15.70
C SER A 253 -7.08 -12.62 -16.51
N TRP A 254 -6.42 -13.72 -16.80
CA TRP A 254 -7.02 -14.86 -17.50
C TRP A 254 -6.35 -16.16 -17.10
N GLY A 255 -7.14 -17.17 -16.76
CA GLY A 255 -6.65 -18.49 -16.41
C GLY A 255 -7.76 -19.53 -16.44
N ASN A 256 -7.39 -20.75 -16.12
CA ASN A 256 -8.32 -21.84 -15.88
C ASN A 256 -8.15 -22.33 -14.43
N ILE A 257 -9.22 -22.84 -13.85
CA ILE A 257 -9.21 -23.43 -12.51
C ILE A 257 -9.84 -24.81 -12.61
N SER A 258 -9.11 -25.80 -12.09
CA SER A 258 -9.68 -27.14 -11.93
C SER A 258 -10.72 -27.14 -10.82
N SER A 259 -11.66 -28.06 -10.91
CA SER A 259 -12.77 -28.30 -9.98
C SER A 259 -12.37 -28.15 -8.49
N ASN A 260 -12.28 -26.92 -8.03
CA ASN A 260 -11.78 -26.61 -6.69
C ASN A 260 -12.68 -25.57 -5.99
N ALA A 261 -13.11 -25.86 -4.78
CA ALA A 261 -13.88 -24.92 -3.97
C ALA A 261 -13.05 -23.67 -3.56
N THR A 262 -11.73 -23.77 -3.51
CA THR A 262 -10.84 -22.64 -3.17
C THR A 262 -10.70 -21.64 -4.32
N GLY A 263 -11.02 -22.01 -5.54
CA GLY A 263 -11.04 -21.11 -6.70
C GLY A 263 -12.19 -20.11 -6.70
N LEU A 264 -13.20 -20.29 -5.84
CA LEU A 264 -14.30 -19.32 -5.68
C LEU A 264 -14.03 -18.38 -4.51
N ALA A 265 -14.61 -17.19 -4.55
CA ALA A 265 -14.76 -16.36 -3.36
C ALA A 265 -15.49 -17.14 -2.26
N SER A 266 -15.05 -17.02 -1.02
CA SER A 266 -15.79 -17.62 0.10
C SER A 266 -17.12 -16.90 0.32
N SER A 267 -17.10 -15.58 0.17
CA SER A 267 -18.24 -14.67 0.24
C SER A 267 -17.84 -13.32 -0.31
N TYR A 268 -18.81 -12.54 -0.78
CA TYR A 268 -18.60 -11.12 -1.02
C TYR A 268 -19.06 -10.34 0.21
N LEU A 269 -18.22 -9.38 0.61
CA LEU A 269 -18.36 -8.65 1.86
C LEU A 269 -18.71 -7.18 1.61
N THR A 270 -19.51 -6.62 2.50
CA THR A 270 -19.79 -5.19 2.60
C THR A 270 -18.59 -4.41 3.14
N ASP A 271 -18.70 -3.09 3.22
CA ASP A 271 -17.74 -2.23 3.93
C ASP A 271 -17.61 -2.65 5.41
N GLY A 272 -18.72 -3.02 6.08
CA GLY A 272 -18.75 -3.54 7.45
C GLY A 272 -18.15 -4.95 7.61
N GLN A 273 -17.67 -5.54 6.51
CA GLN A 273 -17.12 -6.90 6.47
C GLN A 273 -18.17 -7.96 6.80
N GLN A 274 -19.43 -7.68 6.49
CA GLN A 274 -20.53 -8.63 6.60
C GLN A 274 -20.78 -9.28 5.25
N SER A 275 -21.00 -10.60 5.24
CA SER A 275 -21.31 -11.32 4.01
C SER A 275 -22.69 -10.93 3.49
N PHE A 276 -22.77 -10.55 2.20
CA PHE A 276 -24.05 -10.33 1.53
C PHE A 276 -24.33 -11.35 0.43
N PHE A 277 -23.31 -12.04 -0.06
CA PHE A 277 -23.43 -13.11 -1.03
C PHE A 277 -22.49 -14.26 -0.69
N THR A 278 -23.02 -15.48 -0.82
CA THR A 278 -22.25 -16.73 -0.68
C THR A 278 -22.75 -17.74 -1.69
N TYR A 279 -21.84 -18.48 -2.31
CA TYR A 279 -22.21 -19.68 -3.08
C TYR A 279 -22.76 -20.76 -2.17
N THR A 280 -23.67 -21.58 -2.70
CA THR A 280 -24.33 -22.65 -1.92
C THR A 280 -23.33 -23.74 -1.54
N ASN A 281 -22.80 -23.64 -0.31
CA ASN A 281 -21.91 -24.63 0.33
C ASN A 281 -20.69 -25.05 -0.54
N SER A 282 -19.92 -25.99 -0.03
CA SER A 282 -18.81 -26.66 -0.74
C SER A 282 -19.22 -27.45 -1.99
N SER A 283 -20.51 -27.48 -2.33
CA SER A 283 -21.02 -28.14 -3.53
C SER A 283 -20.84 -27.32 -4.82
N VAL A 284 -20.65 -26.01 -4.73
CA VAL A 284 -20.30 -25.15 -5.85
C VAL A 284 -18.80 -24.98 -5.90
N VAL A 285 -18.21 -25.26 -7.05
CA VAL A 285 -16.77 -25.17 -7.26
C VAL A 285 -16.47 -24.34 -8.50
N ALA A 286 -15.33 -23.65 -8.52
CA ALA A 286 -14.76 -23.11 -9.72
C ALA A 286 -14.37 -24.28 -10.65
N ASN A 287 -14.68 -24.19 -11.94
CA ASN A 287 -14.38 -25.28 -12.85
C ASN A 287 -14.32 -24.80 -14.29
N GLY A 288 -13.17 -24.34 -14.71
CA GLY A 288 -12.92 -23.85 -16.06
C GLY A 288 -12.35 -22.44 -16.06
N ARG A 289 -12.75 -21.67 -17.07
CA ARG A 289 -12.21 -20.34 -17.31
C ARG A 289 -12.55 -19.36 -16.19
N HIS A 290 -11.57 -18.53 -15.84
CA HIS A 290 -11.75 -17.33 -15.04
C HIS A 290 -11.00 -16.18 -15.70
N TRP A 291 -11.67 -15.07 -15.96
CA TRP A 291 -11.03 -13.86 -16.47
C TRP A 291 -11.58 -12.60 -15.81
N ARG A 292 -10.74 -11.59 -15.71
CA ARG A 292 -11.09 -10.28 -15.16
C ARG A 292 -10.60 -9.16 -16.05
N LEU A 293 -11.35 -8.05 -16.07
CA LEU A 293 -10.98 -6.82 -16.78
C LEU A 293 -11.29 -5.62 -15.88
N SER A 294 -10.34 -4.70 -15.72
CA SER A 294 -10.48 -3.53 -14.85
C SER A 294 -9.94 -2.27 -15.52
N PRO A 295 -10.77 -1.47 -16.22
CA PRO A 295 -10.46 -0.07 -16.50
C PRO A 295 -10.47 0.74 -15.22
N GLN A 296 -9.48 1.66 -15.06
CA GLN A 296 -9.20 2.33 -13.82
C GLN A 296 -8.51 3.66 -14.04
N GLY A 297 -8.71 4.61 -13.11
CA GLY A 297 -8.06 5.89 -13.19
C GLY A 297 -8.21 6.75 -11.94
N TYR A 298 -7.35 7.73 -11.84
CA TYR A 298 -7.42 8.75 -10.80
C TYR A 298 -7.02 10.13 -11.33
N TYR A 299 -7.44 11.13 -10.63
CA TYR A 299 -7.02 12.52 -10.85
C TYR A 299 -6.81 13.23 -9.52
N TYR A 300 -5.64 13.86 -9.36
CA TYR A 300 -5.30 14.64 -8.19
C TYR A 300 -4.83 16.03 -8.62
N TRP A 301 -5.43 17.07 -8.04
CA TRP A 301 -5.04 18.45 -8.32
C TRP A 301 -5.19 19.31 -7.07
N GLY A 302 -4.06 19.80 -6.53
CA GLY A 302 -4.05 20.53 -5.27
C GLY A 302 -4.75 19.71 -4.17
N PRO A 303 -5.70 20.28 -3.44
CA PRO A 303 -6.39 19.59 -2.35
C PRO A 303 -7.44 18.56 -2.81
N PHE A 304 -7.71 18.41 -4.10
CA PHE A 304 -8.76 17.55 -4.63
C PHE A 304 -8.19 16.23 -5.18
N GLY A 305 -8.89 15.15 -4.90
CA GLY A 305 -8.61 13.83 -5.43
C GLY A 305 -9.87 13.14 -5.92
N LEU A 306 -9.75 12.40 -7.01
CA LEU A 306 -10.80 11.55 -7.58
C LEU A 306 -10.18 10.22 -7.97
N LEU A 307 -10.83 9.11 -7.65
CA LEU A 307 -10.46 7.76 -8.04
C LEU A 307 -11.69 7.04 -8.57
N GLY A 308 -11.52 6.31 -9.67
CA GLY A 308 -12.59 5.49 -10.23
C GLY A 308 -12.04 4.21 -10.82
N GLU A 309 -12.79 3.14 -10.68
CA GLU A 309 -12.50 1.85 -11.31
C GLU A 309 -13.78 1.07 -11.54
N TYR A 310 -13.74 0.25 -12.57
CA TYR A 310 -14.78 -0.74 -12.92
C TYR A 310 -14.11 -2.10 -13.02
N VAL A 311 -14.79 -3.16 -12.67
CA VAL A 311 -14.29 -4.54 -12.82
C VAL A 311 -15.38 -5.45 -13.33
N ILE A 312 -15.00 -6.33 -14.23
CA ILE A 312 -15.75 -7.51 -14.64
C ILE A 312 -14.97 -8.72 -14.16
N SER A 313 -15.64 -9.66 -13.49
CA SER A 313 -15.12 -10.99 -13.18
C SER A 313 -16.06 -12.05 -13.73
N ASP A 314 -15.57 -12.86 -14.66
CA ASP A 314 -16.32 -13.93 -15.31
C ASP A 314 -15.70 -15.28 -14.94
N GLN A 315 -16.48 -16.10 -14.25
CA GLN A 315 -16.02 -17.35 -13.66
C GLN A 315 -16.90 -18.52 -14.08
N GLU A 316 -16.34 -19.55 -14.70
CA GLU A 316 -17.02 -20.83 -14.86
C GLU A 316 -17.18 -21.53 -13.52
N VAL A 317 -18.41 -21.93 -13.20
CA VAL A 317 -18.76 -22.62 -11.96
C VAL A 317 -19.50 -23.91 -12.25
N ARG A 318 -19.41 -24.86 -11.31
CA ARG A 318 -20.10 -26.16 -11.39
C ARG A 318 -20.73 -26.54 -10.06
N LYS A 319 -21.95 -27.09 -10.13
CA LYS A 319 -22.64 -27.75 -9.02
C LYS A 319 -23.22 -29.09 -9.50
N GLY A 320 -22.60 -30.19 -9.07
CA GLY A 320 -22.96 -31.50 -9.63
C GLY A 320 -22.69 -31.55 -11.14
N ALA A 321 -23.73 -31.83 -11.91
CA ALA A 321 -23.67 -31.86 -13.39
C ALA A 321 -23.95 -30.49 -14.04
N VAL A 322 -24.44 -29.49 -13.30
CA VAL A 322 -24.80 -28.17 -13.83
C VAL A 322 -23.57 -27.27 -13.86
N LYS A 323 -23.36 -26.62 -15.01
CA LYS A 323 -22.29 -25.63 -15.21
C LYS A 323 -22.91 -24.32 -15.68
N ALA A 324 -22.25 -23.20 -15.34
CA ALA A 324 -22.56 -21.88 -15.84
C ALA A 324 -21.33 -20.98 -15.84
N ASP A 325 -21.33 -20.00 -16.74
CA ASP A 325 -20.46 -18.82 -16.70
C ASP A 325 -21.21 -17.73 -15.92
N LEU A 326 -20.62 -17.27 -14.84
CA LEU A 326 -21.16 -16.21 -13.99
C LEU A 326 -20.30 -14.96 -14.15
N GLN A 327 -20.91 -13.89 -14.68
CA GLN A 327 -20.25 -12.60 -14.88
C GLN A 327 -20.73 -11.60 -13.84
N ASN A 328 -19.92 -11.38 -12.83
CA ASN A 328 -20.15 -10.37 -11.80
C ASN A 328 -19.48 -9.06 -12.20
N THR A 329 -20.09 -7.93 -11.88
CA THR A 329 -19.53 -6.61 -12.17
C THR A 329 -19.53 -5.73 -10.94
N ALA A 330 -18.56 -4.82 -10.84
CA ALA A 330 -18.56 -3.81 -9.79
C ALA A 330 -17.86 -2.53 -10.25
N TRP A 331 -18.24 -1.41 -9.66
CA TRP A 331 -17.59 -0.14 -9.91
C TRP A 331 -17.62 0.75 -8.67
N GLN A 332 -16.70 1.73 -8.65
CA GLN A 332 -16.69 2.77 -7.64
C GLN A 332 -16.17 4.08 -8.16
N VAL A 333 -16.61 5.15 -7.51
CA VAL A 333 -16.03 6.48 -7.58
C VAL A 333 -15.80 6.97 -6.16
N ALA A 334 -14.58 7.40 -5.86
CA ALA A 334 -14.19 7.99 -4.59
C ALA A 334 -13.60 9.38 -4.81
N ALA A 335 -14.03 10.34 -4.01
CA ALA A 335 -13.55 11.72 -4.04
C ALA A 335 -12.97 12.13 -2.68
N GLY A 336 -12.00 13.03 -2.68
CA GLY A 336 -11.41 13.59 -1.48
C GLY A 336 -11.14 15.08 -1.62
N TRP A 337 -11.31 15.81 -0.51
CA TRP A 337 -10.96 17.21 -0.41
C TRP A 337 -10.19 17.48 0.88
N VAL A 338 -8.95 17.95 0.75
CA VAL A 338 -8.10 18.34 1.88
C VAL A 338 -8.49 19.76 2.31
N LEU A 339 -9.23 19.86 3.41
CA LEU A 339 -9.83 21.12 3.90
C LEU A 339 -8.77 22.12 4.34
N THR A 340 -7.62 21.64 4.78
CA THR A 340 -6.48 22.45 5.25
C THR A 340 -5.54 22.90 4.13
N GLY A 341 -5.79 22.46 2.88
CA GLY A 341 -5.14 22.97 1.67
C GLY A 341 -3.80 22.33 1.32
N GLU A 342 -3.47 21.16 1.88
CA GLU A 342 -2.39 20.30 1.40
C GLU A 342 -2.80 19.61 0.11
N ASP A 343 -1.79 19.12 -0.63
CA ASP A 343 -2.02 18.36 -1.85
C ASP A 343 -2.56 16.96 -1.53
N ALA A 344 -3.65 16.60 -2.19
CA ALA A 344 -4.15 15.23 -2.22
C ALA A 344 -3.29 14.36 -3.15
N SER A 345 -3.12 13.09 -2.82
CA SER A 345 -2.40 12.14 -3.67
C SER A 345 -2.89 10.71 -3.51
N TYR A 346 -2.54 9.85 -4.47
CA TYR A 346 -2.79 8.40 -4.38
C TYR A 346 -2.06 7.74 -3.21
N THR A 347 -1.01 8.37 -2.70
CA THR A 347 -0.23 7.94 -1.54
C THR A 347 -0.57 8.71 -0.26
N GLY A 348 -1.81 9.25 -0.17
CA GLY A 348 -2.31 9.95 1.01
C GLY A 348 -1.96 11.43 1.06
N VAL A 349 -2.10 12.03 2.24
CA VAL A 349 -1.84 13.45 2.52
C VAL A 349 -0.70 13.57 3.53
N THR A 350 0.21 14.50 3.27
CA THR A 350 1.26 14.86 4.22
C THR A 350 0.96 16.25 4.77
N PRO A 351 0.73 16.42 6.08
CA PRO A 351 0.49 17.74 6.67
C PRO A 351 1.67 18.69 6.46
N LYS A 352 1.38 19.92 6.10
CA LYS A 352 2.40 21.00 6.05
C LYS A 352 3.01 21.25 7.42
N HIS A 353 2.16 21.18 8.45
CA HIS A 353 2.56 21.29 9.85
C HIS A 353 2.02 20.08 10.63
N PRO A 354 2.90 19.27 11.25
CA PRO A 354 2.47 18.19 12.13
C PRO A 354 1.64 18.73 13.30
N PHE A 355 0.77 17.88 13.85
CA PHE A 355 -0.05 18.21 15.01
C PHE A 355 0.80 18.64 16.19
N ALA A 356 0.67 19.91 16.56
CA ALA A 356 1.33 20.59 17.68
C ALA A 356 0.36 21.67 18.21
N PRO A 357 -0.61 21.31 19.06
CA PRO A 357 -1.67 22.22 19.48
C PRO A 357 -1.16 23.43 20.27
N ARG A 358 0.00 23.32 20.90
CA ARG A 358 0.65 24.46 21.58
C ARG A 358 1.12 25.55 20.61
N ASP A 359 1.41 25.14 19.36
CA ASP A 359 1.84 26.04 18.29
C ASP A 359 0.69 26.34 17.32
N ASN A 360 -0.55 26.00 17.71
CA ASN A 360 -1.76 26.12 16.91
C ASN A 360 -1.73 25.34 15.56
N HIS A 361 -0.97 24.24 15.52
CA HIS A 361 -0.93 23.33 14.37
C HIS A 361 -1.80 22.11 14.61
N TRP A 362 -2.73 21.84 13.69
CA TRP A 362 -3.71 20.77 13.84
C TRP A 362 -3.49 19.59 12.87
N GLY A 363 -2.37 19.57 12.13
CA GLY A 363 -2.16 18.59 11.07
C GLY A 363 -3.02 18.89 9.86
N ALA A 364 -3.38 17.86 9.07
CA ALA A 364 -4.21 18.02 7.89
C ALA A 364 -5.55 17.29 8.05
N LEU A 365 -6.62 17.89 7.53
CA LEU A 365 -7.97 17.33 7.52
C LEU A 365 -8.44 17.10 6.08
N GLN A 366 -8.94 15.90 5.79
CA GLN A 366 -9.47 15.52 4.49
C GLN A 366 -10.88 14.96 4.63
N LEU A 367 -11.83 15.56 3.93
CA LEU A 367 -13.17 15.01 3.72
C LEU A 367 -13.12 14.02 2.55
N VAL A 368 -13.77 12.86 2.70
CA VAL A 368 -13.82 11.83 1.66
C VAL A 368 -15.23 11.32 1.46
N ALA A 369 -15.58 10.98 0.22
CA ALA A 369 -16.85 10.36 -0.13
C ALA A 369 -16.62 9.26 -1.16
N ARG A 370 -17.41 8.20 -1.10
CA ARG A 370 -17.37 7.06 -2.05
C ARG A 370 -18.78 6.61 -2.37
N TYR A 371 -18.99 6.22 -3.62
CA TYR A 371 -20.11 5.39 -4.05
C TYR A 371 -19.56 4.14 -4.77
N ALA A 372 -20.11 2.99 -4.45
CA ALA A 372 -19.70 1.71 -5.03
C ALA A 372 -20.92 0.81 -5.24
N ASP A 373 -20.84 -0.03 -6.25
CA ASP A 373 -21.88 -0.96 -6.65
C ASP A 373 -21.25 -2.30 -7.04
N LEU A 374 -21.87 -3.42 -6.65
CA LEU A 374 -21.49 -4.76 -7.05
C LEU A 374 -22.75 -5.55 -7.41
N ASP A 375 -22.78 -6.02 -8.64
CA ASP A 375 -23.87 -6.80 -9.22
C ASP A 375 -23.43 -8.25 -9.47
N ILE A 376 -24.23 -9.19 -9.00
CA ILE A 376 -24.06 -10.64 -9.15
C ILE A 376 -24.87 -11.14 -10.32
N ASP A 377 -24.27 -11.92 -11.20
CA ASP A 377 -24.98 -12.54 -12.33
C ASP A 377 -26.23 -13.30 -11.85
N ASN A 378 -27.38 -12.94 -12.42
CA ASN A 378 -28.66 -13.57 -12.09
C ASN A 378 -28.67 -15.08 -12.32
N LYS A 379 -27.80 -15.61 -13.18
CA LYS A 379 -27.61 -17.05 -13.39
C LYS A 379 -27.09 -17.77 -12.14
N ALA A 380 -26.55 -17.04 -11.16
CA ALA A 380 -26.15 -17.63 -9.89
C ALA A 380 -27.34 -18.23 -9.13
N PHE A 381 -28.55 -17.70 -9.35
CA PHE A 381 -29.75 -18.03 -8.60
C PHE A 381 -30.72 -18.92 -9.39
N PRO A 382 -31.41 -19.90 -8.75
CA PRO A 382 -31.25 -20.36 -7.37
C PRO A 382 -30.22 -21.50 -7.23
N ILE A 383 -29.52 -21.86 -8.34
CA ILE A 383 -28.73 -23.09 -8.42
C ILE A 383 -27.41 -22.96 -7.62
N PHE A 384 -26.64 -21.92 -7.90
CA PHE A 384 -25.30 -21.73 -7.34
C PHE A 384 -25.31 -20.89 -6.07
N ALA A 385 -26.34 -20.06 -5.86
CA ALA A 385 -26.56 -19.29 -4.66
C ALA A 385 -28.03 -19.37 -4.22
N ASN A 386 -28.26 -19.34 -2.91
CA ASN A 386 -29.60 -19.37 -2.35
C ASN A 386 -30.19 -17.95 -2.29
N PRO A 387 -31.27 -17.62 -3.02
CA PRO A 387 -31.85 -16.29 -3.01
C PRO A 387 -32.44 -15.86 -1.66
N ALA A 388 -32.61 -16.80 -0.72
CA ALA A 388 -33.05 -16.49 0.65
C ALA A 388 -31.92 -16.05 1.56
N THR A 389 -30.66 -16.27 1.18
CA THR A 389 -29.47 -15.96 2.02
C THR A 389 -28.39 -15.20 1.28
N SER A 390 -28.57 -14.89 -0.01
CA SER A 390 -27.63 -14.15 -0.84
C SER A 390 -28.34 -13.04 -1.61
N ALA A 391 -27.81 -11.83 -1.55
CA ALA A 391 -28.29 -10.70 -2.35
C ALA A 391 -27.73 -10.80 -3.78
N SER A 392 -28.49 -10.28 -4.74
CA SER A 392 -28.06 -10.16 -6.14
C SER A 392 -27.26 -8.88 -6.39
N GLU A 393 -27.41 -7.86 -5.57
CA GLU A 393 -26.72 -6.59 -5.72
C GLU A 393 -26.45 -5.94 -4.34
N ALA A 394 -25.33 -5.22 -4.23
CA ALA A 394 -25.00 -4.38 -3.09
C ALA A 394 -24.57 -3.00 -3.57
N LYS A 395 -25.25 -1.95 -3.09
CA LYS A 395 -24.94 -0.54 -3.34
C LYS A 395 -24.48 0.11 -2.06
N ALA A 396 -23.27 0.63 -2.04
CA ALA A 396 -22.68 1.26 -0.87
C ALA A 396 -22.33 2.72 -1.14
N TRP A 397 -22.68 3.61 -0.22
CA TRP A 397 -22.11 4.93 -0.16
C TRP A 397 -21.48 5.18 1.20
N ALA A 398 -20.40 5.93 1.20
CA ALA A 398 -19.66 6.24 2.42
C ALA A 398 -19.18 7.69 2.42
N VAL A 399 -19.14 8.30 3.59
CA VAL A 399 -18.53 9.60 3.84
C VAL A 399 -17.61 9.50 5.05
N GLY A 400 -16.52 10.26 5.06
CA GLY A 400 -15.57 10.18 6.16
C GLY A 400 -14.67 11.40 6.27
N LEU A 401 -14.02 11.50 7.43
CA LEU A 401 -13.03 12.50 7.75
C LEU A 401 -11.73 11.79 8.13
N ASN A 402 -10.66 12.07 7.40
CA ASN A 402 -9.30 11.68 7.75
C ASN A 402 -8.59 12.85 8.42
N TRP A 403 -8.04 12.60 9.60
CA TRP A 403 -7.20 13.55 10.31
C TRP A 403 -5.76 13.02 10.34
N TYR A 404 -4.91 13.62 9.52
CA TYR A 404 -3.49 13.33 9.47
C TYR A 404 -2.78 14.19 10.52
N LEU A 405 -2.48 13.60 11.68
CA LEU A 405 -1.76 14.30 12.75
C LEU A 405 -0.32 14.63 12.32
N ASN A 406 0.31 13.69 11.64
CA ASN A 406 1.61 13.85 11.01
C ASN A 406 1.73 12.83 9.86
N LYS A 407 2.91 12.70 9.27
CA LYS A 407 3.16 11.74 8.18
C LYS A 407 2.88 10.28 8.57
N ASN A 408 2.99 9.95 9.86
CA ASN A 408 2.96 8.58 10.35
C ASN A 408 1.67 8.21 11.10
N ILE A 409 0.98 9.20 11.68
CA ILE A 409 -0.21 8.97 12.51
C ILE A 409 -1.43 9.59 11.86
N ARG A 410 -2.47 8.78 11.65
CA ARG A 410 -3.75 9.19 11.11
C ARG A 410 -4.89 8.65 11.97
N ALA A 411 -5.85 9.51 12.27
CA ALA A 411 -7.17 9.11 12.75
C ALA A 411 -8.18 9.20 11.61
N ASN A 412 -9.17 8.31 11.60
CA ASN A 412 -10.26 8.32 10.63
C ASN A 412 -11.58 8.09 11.36
N VAL A 413 -12.61 8.78 10.92
CA VAL A 413 -14.01 8.45 11.21
C VAL A 413 -14.77 8.43 9.89
N SER A 414 -15.56 7.38 9.67
CA SER A 414 -16.40 7.29 8.46
C SER A 414 -17.70 6.56 8.75
N TYR A 415 -18.74 6.92 8.00
CA TYR A 415 -20.02 6.24 7.98
C TYR A 415 -20.19 5.59 6.61
N SER A 416 -20.69 4.36 6.59
CA SER A 416 -21.05 3.65 5.37
C SER A 416 -22.47 3.12 5.49
N HIS A 417 -23.21 3.23 4.37
CA HIS A 417 -24.53 2.67 4.19
C HIS A 417 -24.52 1.76 2.97
N THR A 418 -24.93 0.49 3.16
CA THR A 418 -25.02 -0.50 2.09
C THR A 418 -26.45 -1.01 1.98
N SER A 419 -27.08 -0.80 0.85
CA SER A 419 -28.39 -1.38 0.48
C SER A 419 -28.21 -2.64 -0.38
N PHE A 420 -29.21 -3.50 -0.38
CA PHE A 420 -29.12 -4.79 -1.05
C PHE A 420 -30.36 -5.02 -1.92
N GLU A 421 -30.19 -5.66 -3.09
CA GLU A 421 -31.28 -6.26 -3.82
C GLU A 421 -31.37 -7.75 -3.53
N GLY A 422 -32.62 -8.26 -3.42
CA GLY A 422 -32.89 -9.64 -3.05
C GLY A 422 -33.67 -9.77 -1.73
N LYS A 423 -34.34 -10.88 -1.55
CA LYS A 423 -35.21 -11.15 -0.37
C LYS A 423 -34.43 -11.87 0.73
N MET A 424 -33.19 -11.48 0.96
CA MET A 424 -32.40 -12.19 1.95
C MET A 424 -32.45 -11.56 3.34
N ASN A 425 -32.66 -12.41 4.32
CA ASN A 425 -32.35 -12.13 5.70
C ASN A 425 -31.59 -13.35 6.28
N PRO A 426 -30.34 -13.20 6.73
CA PRO A 426 -29.57 -14.32 7.27
C PRO A 426 -30.22 -15.00 8.47
N ALA A 427 -31.01 -14.27 9.27
CA ALA A 427 -31.71 -14.78 10.43
C ALA A 427 -33.10 -15.34 10.07
N ASN A 428 -33.75 -14.80 9.03
CA ASN A 428 -35.10 -15.21 8.63
C ASN A 428 -35.32 -14.96 7.13
N ALA A 429 -35.36 -16.05 6.33
CA ALA A 429 -35.53 -16.01 4.88
C ALA A 429 -36.85 -15.38 4.39
N THR A 430 -37.82 -15.12 5.27
CA THR A 430 -39.10 -14.48 4.92
C THR A 430 -39.07 -12.95 5.04
N VAL A 431 -38.03 -12.38 5.64
CA VAL A 431 -37.89 -10.94 5.86
C VAL A 431 -36.85 -10.37 4.88
N THR A 432 -37.14 -9.22 4.29
CA THR A 432 -36.19 -8.51 3.44
C THR A 432 -35.00 -8.04 4.30
N ARG A 433 -33.78 -8.21 3.79
CA ARG A 433 -32.58 -7.73 4.45
C ARG A 433 -32.63 -6.20 4.58
N GLN A 434 -32.39 -5.72 5.79
CA GLN A 434 -32.25 -4.28 6.03
C GLN A 434 -30.90 -3.79 5.50
N PRO A 435 -30.79 -2.50 5.13
CA PRO A 435 -29.51 -1.89 4.83
C PRO A 435 -28.52 -2.06 5.98
N GLU A 436 -27.27 -2.23 5.66
CA GLU A 436 -26.19 -2.16 6.64
C GLU A 436 -25.78 -0.70 6.84
N GLU A 437 -25.74 -0.28 8.08
CA GLU A 437 -25.27 1.06 8.47
C GLU A 437 -24.17 0.88 9.52
N VAL A 438 -22.99 1.43 9.24
CA VAL A 438 -21.84 1.26 10.10
C VAL A 438 -21.01 2.54 10.22
N VAL A 439 -20.65 2.88 11.46
CA VAL A 439 -19.63 3.90 11.74
C VAL A 439 -18.32 3.20 12.05
N PHE A 440 -17.30 3.63 11.35
CA PHE A 440 -15.92 3.21 11.60
C PHE A 440 -15.15 4.32 12.28
N THR A 441 -14.30 3.94 13.23
CA THR A 441 -13.20 4.78 13.67
C THR A 441 -11.92 3.99 13.57
N ARG A 442 -10.82 4.64 13.16
CA ARG A 442 -9.50 4.03 13.07
C ARG A 442 -8.44 4.96 13.63
N LEU A 443 -7.53 4.38 14.42
CA LEU A 443 -6.24 4.98 14.67
C LEU A 443 -5.17 4.17 13.95
N GLN A 444 -4.35 4.85 13.15
CA GLN A 444 -3.29 4.24 12.36
C GLN A 444 -1.94 4.83 12.72
N LEU A 445 -0.97 3.95 12.89
CA LEU A 445 0.46 4.27 12.86
C LEU A 445 1.07 3.56 11.64
N ALA A 446 1.83 4.30 10.82
CA ALA A 446 2.60 3.75 9.70
C ALA A 446 3.96 4.47 9.62
N PHE A 447 5.04 3.74 9.58
CA PHE A 447 6.40 4.29 9.54
C PHE A 447 7.31 3.47 8.66
#